data_1da7c2ad5ea6c5aad6bf0a86bf32da0c
#
_entry.id   1da7c2ad5ea6c5aad6bf0a86bf32da0c
#
_cell.length_a   1.000
_cell.length_b   1.000
_cell.length_c   1.000
_cell.angle_alpha   90.00
_cell.angle_beta   90.00
_cell.angle_gamma   90.00
#
_symmetry.space_group_name_H-M   'P 1'
#
loop_
_entity.id
_entity.type
_entity.pdbx_description
1 polymer ?
#
loop_
_entity_poly.entity_id
_entity_poly.type
_entity_poly.pdbx_seq_one_letter_code
_entity_poly.pdbx_strand_id
1 'polypeptide(L)'
;DRDPFLFTDWRILLKHYKIYVYAICKNEEAFVEDWVRSMGEADGIFVTDTGSHDRTVELLKRCQVQVFQETILPWRFDTARNLSLSHVPPDADICVCTDLDERFLPGWRSALERAWQPGTHMGNYLYNWSLDPKGRPYVQMVYFKIHSRFDYIWEYPVHECLRYTGKEPEQKLFIPDLVLNHYPDPQKSRSSYLPLLQLGVRESPQDPRMSYYLGREY
;
A
#
# COMPACT_ATOMS: atom_id res chain seq x y z
N ASP A 1 -12.63 46.40 29.67
CA ASP A 1 -12.51 44.97 29.83
C ASP A 1 -12.86 44.25 28.54
N ARG A 2 -11.85 43.98 27.75
CA ARG A 2 -11.97 43.16 26.54
C ARG A 2 -11.41 41.79 26.87
N ASP A 3 -12.30 40.81 26.77
CA ASP A 3 -12.02 39.41 26.99
C ASP A 3 -10.89 38.91 26.06
N PRO A 4 -9.77 38.38 26.58
CA PRO A 4 -8.64 37.93 25.76
C PRO A 4 -8.79 36.52 25.22
N PHE A 5 -9.98 35.91 25.27
CA PHE A 5 -10.27 34.63 24.56
C PHE A 5 -10.75 34.87 23.15
N LEU A 6 -10.03 35.70 22.40
CA LEU A 6 -10.19 35.81 20.98
C LEU A 6 -9.69 34.51 20.33
N PHE A 7 -10.64 33.72 19.85
CA PHE A 7 -10.61 32.93 18.64
C PHE A 7 -9.20 32.57 18.18
N THR A 8 -8.66 31.52 18.75
CA THR A 8 -7.66 30.74 18.03
C THR A 8 -8.32 30.32 16.73
N ASP A 9 -7.87 30.93 15.63
CA ASP A 9 -8.34 30.67 14.28
C ASP A 9 -8.20 29.17 14.01
N TRP A 10 -9.29 28.43 14.17
CA TRP A 10 -9.40 26.98 13.95
C TRP A 10 -9.37 26.61 12.45
N ARG A 11 -9.02 27.53 11.60
CA ARG A 11 -8.41 27.25 10.33
C ARG A 11 -7.01 26.70 10.59
N ILE A 12 -6.91 25.51 11.21
CA ILE A 12 -5.80 24.62 10.96
C ILE A 12 -5.77 24.55 9.43
N LEU A 13 -4.83 25.26 8.83
CA LEU A 13 -4.42 25.06 7.45
C LEU A 13 -4.17 23.56 7.34
N LEU A 14 -5.15 22.80 6.85
CA LEU A 14 -4.96 21.39 6.54
C LEU A 14 -3.74 21.37 5.63
N LYS A 15 -2.62 20.91 6.15
CA LYS A 15 -1.40 20.85 5.38
C LYS A 15 -1.70 19.90 4.25
N HIS A 16 -1.74 20.42 3.04
CA HIS A 16 -2.00 19.62 1.87
C HIS A 16 -0.73 18.84 1.54
N TYR A 17 -0.74 17.53 1.84
CA TYR A 17 0.34 16.63 1.49
C TYR A 17 0.16 16.13 0.05
N LYS A 18 1.27 15.94 -0.64
CA LYS A 18 1.29 15.28 -1.94
C LYS A 18 1.27 13.77 -1.73
N ILE A 19 0.13 13.16 -2.02
CA ILE A 19 -0.13 11.75 -1.75
C ILE A 19 -0.20 10.99 -3.07
N TYR A 20 0.70 10.03 -3.26
CA TYR A 20 0.69 9.16 -4.42
C TYR A 20 0.41 7.70 -4.03
N VAL A 21 -0.48 7.07 -4.79
CA VAL A 21 -0.75 5.64 -4.70
C VAL A 21 0.13 4.89 -5.69
N TYR A 22 0.70 3.77 -5.26
CA TYR A 22 1.43 2.87 -6.15
C TYR A 22 1.05 1.41 -5.92
N ALA A 23 1.08 0.61 -6.99
CA ALA A 23 0.71 -0.79 -6.97
C ALA A 23 1.50 -1.60 -7.99
N ILE A 24 1.59 -2.89 -7.76
CA ILE A 24 1.95 -3.87 -8.78
C ILE A 24 0.69 -4.63 -9.20
N CYS A 25 0.60 -5.02 -10.47
CA CYS A 25 -0.52 -5.83 -10.92
C CYS A 25 -0.10 -6.90 -11.94
N LYS A 26 -0.96 -7.93 -12.07
CA LYS A 26 -0.91 -8.91 -13.15
C LYS A 26 -2.26 -9.61 -13.28
N ASN A 27 -2.95 -9.42 -14.42
CA ASN A 27 -4.27 -10.02 -14.71
C ASN A 27 -5.31 -9.68 -13.63
N GLU A 28 -5.58 -8.39 -13.45
CA GLU A 28 -6.46 -7.86 -12.40
C GLU A 28 -7.64 -7.07 -13.01
N GLU A 29 -8.04 -7.34 -14.28
CA GLU A 29 -9.05 -6.54 -15.00
C GLU A 29 -10.36 -6.37 -14.23
N ALA A 30 -10.76 -7.38 -13.46
CA ALA A 30 -12.00 -7.35 -12.67
C ALA A 30 -11.97 -6.32 -11.52
N PHE A 31 -10.79 -5.87 -11.09
CA PHE A 31 -10.62 -5.00 -9.93
C PHE A 31 -10.33 -3.55 -10.29
N VAL A 32 -9.85 -3.29 -11.51
CA VAL A 32 -9.28 -1.98 -11.92
C VAL A 32 -10.24 -0.82 -11.65
N GLU A 33 -11.47 -0.87 -12.13
CA GLU A 33 -12.37 0.30 -12.07
C GLU A 33 -12.75 0.68 -10.64
N ASP A 34 -13.07 -0.31 -9.82
CA ASP A 34 -13.44 -0.07 -8.42
C ASP A 34 -12.22 0.35 -7.58
N TRP A 35 -11.06 -0.24 -7.85
CA TRP A 35 -9.81 0.15 -7.20
C TRP A 35 -9.43 1.59 -7.51
N VAL A 36 -9.39 1.97 -8.80
CA VAL A 36 -9.08 3.34 -9.21
C VAL A 36 -10.07 4.34 -8.61
N ARG A 37 -11.37 4.00 -8.57
CA ARG A 37 -12.38 4.85 -7.93
C ARG A 37 -12.08 5.07 -6.45
N SER A 38 -11.68 4.05 -5.71
CA SER A 38 -11.36 4.16 -4.29
C SER A 38 -10.06 4.93 -4.03
N MET A 39 -9.09 4.87 -4.96
CA MET A 39 -7.82 5.60 -4.88
C MET A 39 -7.89 7.03 -5.43
N GLY A 40 -9.03 7.43 -5.98
CA GLY A 40 -9.23 8.72 -6.66
C GLY A 40 -9.07 9.97 -5.80
N GLU A 41 -8.92 9.84 -4.47
CA GLU A 41 -8.59 10.93 -3.57
C GLU A 41 -7.07 11.27 -3.59
N ALA A 42 -6.23 10.45 -4.21
CA ALA A 42 -4.79 10.70 -4.35
C ALA A 42 -4.48 11.76 -5.42
N ASP A 43 -3.29 12.38 -5.32
CA ASP A 43 -2.79 13.32 -6.34
C ASP A 43 -2.29 12.61 -7.61
N GLY A 44 -2.02 11.30 -7.53
CA GLY A 44 -1.65 10.50 -8.67
C GLY A 44 -1.58 9.01 -8.32
N ILE A 45 -1.76 8.18 -9.36
CA ILE A 45 -1.77 6.72 -9.23
C ILE A 45 -0.77 6.14 -10.23
N PHE A 46 0.15 5.31 -9.73
CA PHE A 46 1.26 4.70 -10.46
C PHE A 46 1.18 3.18 -10.35
N VAL A 47 1.04 2.49 -11.46
CA VAL A 47 0.92 1.03 -11.46
C VAL A 47 2.01 0.39 -12.29
N THR A 48 2.69 -0.58 -11.71
CA THR A 48 3.64 -1.41 -12.43
C THR A 48 2.96 -2.72 -12.81
N ASP A 49 2.65 -2.85 -14.09
CA ASP A 49 2.15 -4.10 -14.66
C ASP A 49 3.32 -5.07 -14.89
N THR A 50 3.20 -6.27 -14.34
CA THR A 50 4.25 -7.30 -14.38
C THR A 50 3.99 -8.40 -15.41
N GLY A 51 3.28 -8.04 -16.48
CA GLY A 51 3.00 -8.91 -17.62
C GLY A 51 1.57 -9.45 -17.64
N SER A 52 0.58 -8.57 -17.59
CA SER A 52 -0.83 -8.90 -17.83
C SER A 52 -1.08 -9.30 -19.28
N HIS A 53 -1.99 -10.25 -19.46
CA HIS A 53 -2.45 -10.72 -20.76
C HIS A 53 -3.96 -10.47 -20.99
N ASP A 54 -4.65 -9.97 -19.96
CA ASP A 54 -6.05 -9.55 -19.98
C ASP A 54 -6.16 -8.04 -20.27
N ARG A 55 -7.30 -7.44 -19.97
CA ARG A 55 -7.56 -6.02 -20.21
C ARG A 55 -7.06 -5.09 -19.10
N THR A 56 -6.31 -5.59 -18.12
CA THR A 56 -5.81 -4.79 -16.96
C THR A 56 -5.15 -3.49 -17.41
N VAL A 57 -4.17 -3.57 -18.32
CA VAL A 57 -3.41 -2.39 -18.81
C VAL A 57 -4.31 -1.42 -19.59
N GLU A 58 -5.21 -1.93 -20.44
CA GLU A 58 -6.17 -1.12 -21.17
C GLU A 58 -7.06 -0.32 -20.23
N LEU A 59 -7.64 -0.99 -19.23
CA LEU A 59 -8.56 -0.38 -18.26
C LEU A 59 -7.85 0.66 -17.38
N LEU A 60 -6.66 0.37 -16.89
CA LEU A 60 -5.85 1.33 -16.12
C LEU A 60 -5.58 2.60 -16.93
N LYS A 61 -5.17 2.48 -18.19
CA LYS A 61 -4.93 3.63 -19.09
C LYS A 61 -6.20 4.43 -19.35
N ARG A 62 -7.34 3.77 -19.54
CA ARG A 62 -8.66 4.45 -19.66
C ARG A 62 -9.02 5.26 -18.43
N CYS A 63 -8.64 4.79 -17.25
CA CYS A 63 -8.81 5.50 -15.98
C CYS A 63 -7.72 6.55 -15.71
N GLN A 64 -6.88 6.88 -16.69
CA GLN A 64 -5.80 7.88 -16.60
C GLN A 64 -4.72 7.54 -15.55
N VAL A 65 -4.56 6.27 -15.20
CA VAL A 65 -3.50 5.78 -14.33
C VAL A 65 -2.17 5.79 -15.11
N GLN A 66 -1.09 6.15 -14.45
CA GLN A 66 0.26 6.02 -15.01
C GLN A 66 0.71 4.56 -14.91
N VAL A 67 0.85 3.90 -16.06
CA VAL A 67 1.16 2.47 -16.14
C VAL A 67 2.55 2.24 -16.70
N PHE A 68 3.35 1.48 -15.98
CA PHE A 68 4.69 1.02 -16.35
C PHE A 68 4.63 -0.49 -16.56
N GLN A 69 5.05 -0.96 -17.73
CA GLN A 69 5.06 -2.38 -18.04
C GLN A 69 6.48 -2.92 -17.88
N GLU A 70 6.67 -3.83 -16.94
CA GLU A 70 7.98 -4.31 -16.51
C GLU A 70 8.04 -5.84 -16.49
N THR A 71 9.22 -6.37 -16.80
CA THR A 71 9.49 -7.80 -16.70
C THR A 71 10.46 -8.07 -15.57
N ILE A 72 10.06 -8.88 -14.59
CA ILE A 72 10.87 -9.21 -13.42
C ILE A 72 11.27 -10.67 -13.48
N LEU A 73 12.56 -10.93 -13.67
CA LEU A 73 13.15 -12.25 -13.79
C LEU A 73 14.43 -12.36 -12.97
N PRO A 74 14.52 -13.32 -12.03
CA PRO A 74 13.44 -14.19 -11.56
C PRO A 74 12.35 -13.40 -10.82
N TRP A 75 11.11 -13.92 -10.78
CA TRP A 75 10.03 -13.27 -10.08
C TRP A 75 10.28 -13.15 -8.59
N ARG A 76 10.05 -11.94 -8.06
CA ARG A 76 10.10 -11.61 -6.62
C ARG A 76 9.15 -10.45 -6.36
N PHE A 77 8.38 -10.52 -5.28
CA PHE A 77 7.47 -9.44 -4.90
C PHE A 77 8.20 -8.19 -4.43
N ASP A 78 9.24 -8.32 -3.61
CA ASP A 78 10.05 -7.19 -3.14
C ASP A 78 10.68 -6.40 -4.29
N THR A 79 11.22 -7.10 -5.28
CA THR A 79 11.79 -6.46 -6.48
C THR A 79 10.71 -5.71 -7.26
N ALA A 80 9.53 -6.32 -7.45
CA ALA A 80 8.40 -5.68 -8.12
C ALA A 80 7.92 -4.43 -7.37
N ARG A 81 7.79 -4.51 -6.05
CA ARG A 81 7.37 -3.38 -5.20
C ARG A 81 8.40 -2.25 -5.19
N ASN A 82 9.70 -2.57 -5.10
CA ASN A 82 10.76 -1.57 -5.14
C ASN A 82 10.80 -0.86 -6.50
N LEU A 83 10.64 -1.60 -7.59
CA LEU A 83 10.54 -1.03 -8.93
C LEU A 83 9.31 -0.13 -9.05
N SER A 84 8.15 -0.57 -8.56
CA SER A 84 6.93 0.23 -8.54
C SER A 84 7.10 1.51 -7.71
N LEU A 85 7.73 1.44 -6.54
CA LEU A 85 8.04 2.60 -5.71
C LEU A 85 8.99 3.57 -6.45
N SER A 86 9.93 3.06 -7.26
CA SER A 86 10.85 3.92 -8.01
C SER A 86 10.16 4.79 -9.08
N HIS A 87 9.00 4.37 -9.57
CA HIS A 87 8.19 5.15 -10.51
C HIS A 87 7.40 6.29 -9.85
N VAL A 88 7.25 6.27 -8.51
CA VAL A 88 6.60 7.37 -7.79
C VAL A 88 7.49 8.61 -7.83
N PRO A 89 6.98 9.79 -8.23
CA PRO A 89 7.77 11.01 -8.30
C PRO A 89 8.44 11.39 -6.97
N PRO A 90 9.61 12.06 -7.01
CA PRO A 90 10.36 12.39 -5.81
C PRO A 90 9.72 13.49 -4.94
N ASP A 91 8.72 14.18 -5.48
CA ASP A 91 7.98 15.24 -4.79
C ASP A 91 6.79 14.72 -3.97
N ALA A 92 6.63 13.39 -3.85
CA ALA A 92 5.66 12.79 -2.95
C ALA A 92 6.02 13.08 -1.48
N ASP A 93 5.06 13.52 -0.69
CA ASP A 93 5.18 13.54 0.77
C ASP A 93 4.87 12.16 1.35
N ILE A 94 3.82 11.53 0.81
CA ILE A 94 3.28 10.26 1.31
C ILE A 94 3.06 9.30 0.14
N CYS A 95 3.58 8.09 0.28
CA CYS A 95 3.36 6.97 -0.62
C CYS A 95 2.38 5.98 0.01
N VAL A 96 1.39 5.58 -0.76
CA VAL A 96 0.37 4.61 -0.35
C VAL A 96 0.48 3.39 -1.26
N CYS A 97 0.92 2.26 -0.72
CA CYS A 97 0.96 1.01 -1.46
C CYS A 97 -0.30 0.19 -1.22
N THR A 98 -0.93 -0.27 -2.30
CA THR A 98 -2.09 -1.17 -2.23
C THR A 98 -2.01 -2.24 -3.31
N ASP A 99 -2.81 -3.28 -3.17
CA ASP A 99 -3.10 -4.25 -4.23
C ASP A 99 -4.43 -3.87 -4.93
N LEU A 100 -4.67 -4.32 -6.17
CA LEU A 100 -5.86 -3.92 -6.90
C LEU A 100 -7.16 -4.53 -6.34
N ASP A 101 -7.05 -5.57 -5.53
CA ASP A 101 -8.14 -6.17 -4.78
C ASP A 101 -8.38 -5.51 -3.40
N GLU A 102 -7.74 -4.36 -3.14
CA GLU A 102 -7.87 -3.57 -1.90
C GLU A 102 -8.57 -2.23 -2.20
N ARG A 103 -9.45 -1.76 -1.31
CA ARG A 103 -10.19 -0.49 -1.48
C ARG A 103 -10.28 0.26 -0.17
N PHE A 104 -9.86 1.51 -0.15
CA PHE A 104 -10.12 2.41 0.98
C PHE A 104 -11.59 2.80 1.06
N LEU A 105 -12.07 3.01 2.27
CA LEU A 105 -13.35 3.69 2.48
C LEU A 105 -13.21 5.19 2.12
N PRO A 106 -14.29 5.84 1.64
CA PRO A 106 -14.28 7.26 1.29
C PRO A 106 -13.81 8.16 2.44
N GLY A 107 -13.07 9.22 2.12
CA GLY A 107 -12.52 10.16 3.10
C GLY A 107 -11.17 9.74 3.67
N TRP A 108 -10.55 8.70 3.12
CA TRP A 108 -9.26 8.19 3.56
C TRP A 108 -8.13 9.23 3.46
N ARG A 109 -8.14 10.07 2.40
CA ARG A 109 -7.19 11.18 2.27
C ARG A 109 -7.29 12.15 3.45
N SER A 110 -8.50 12.59 3.76
CA SER A 110 -8.72 13.53 4.87
C SER A 110 -8.33 12.94 6.21
N ALA A 111 -8.58 11.63 6.44
CA ALA A 111 -8.13 10.94 7.64
C ALA A 111 -6.60 10.91 7.73
N LEU A 112 -5.92 10.62 6.62
CA LEU A 112 -4.47 10.59 6.52
C LEU A 112 -3.86 11.98 6.76
N GLU A 113 -4.35 13.02 6.08
CA GLU A 113 -3.84 14.40 6.21
C GLU A 113 -4.04 14.98 7.61
N ARG A 114 -5.14 14.66 8.29
CA ARG A 114 -5.35 15.08 9.69
C ARG A 114 -4.38 14.43 10.66
N ALA A 115 -3.99 13.19 10.41
CA ALA A 115 -3.14 12.43 11.30
C ALA A 115 -1.65 12.66 11.03
N TRP A 116 -1.25 12.82 9.76
CA TRP A 116 0.14 12.92 9.36
C TRP A 116 0.80 14.21 9.86
N GLN A 117 1.97 14.08 10.48
CA GLN A 117 2.73 15.19 11.01
C GLN A 117 4.12 15.27 10.35
N PRO A 118 4.77 16.44 10.33
CA PRO A 118 6.17 16.53 9.95
C PRO A 118 7.03 15.55 10.77
N GLY A 119 7.86 14.78 10.07
CA GLY A 119 8.68 13.73 10.71
C GLY A 119 7.98 12.38 10.86
N THR A 120 6.70 12.25 10.48
CA THR A 120 6.08 10.93 10.36
C THR A 120 6.71 10.15 9.20
N HIS A 121 7.07 8.90 9.45
CA HIS A 121 7.65 8.01 8.46
C HIS A 121 6.63 6.96 8.00
N MET A 122 5.80 6.41 8.90
CA MET A 122 4.84 5.36 8.57
C MET A 122 3.46 5.60 9.20
N GLY A 123 2.41 5.38 8.39
CA GLY A 123 1.03 5.37 8.83
C GLY A 123 0.48 3.94 8.92
N ASN A 124 0.04 3.56 10.12
CA ASN A 124 -0.65 2.30 10.36
C ASN A 124 -2.16 2.54 10.32
N TYR A 125 -2.91 1.60 9.77
CA TYR A 125 -4.34 1.73 9.54
C TYR A 125 -5.09 0.42 9.78
N LEU A 126 -6.43 0.48 9.78
CA LEU A 126 -7.28 -0.71 9.91
C LEU A 126 -7.42 -1.40 8.55
N TYR A 127 -7.10 -2.68 8.51
CA TYR A 127 -7.21 -3.53 7.34
C TYR A 127 -8.21 -4.65 7.58
N ASN A 128 -9.30 -4.62 6.82
CA ASN A 128 -10.31 -5.67 6.83
C ASN A 128 -9.88 -6.76 5.85
N TRP A 129 -9.17 -7.77 6.37
CA TRP A 129 -8.69 -8.93 5.60
C TRP A 129 -9.84 -9.70 4.97
N SER A 130 -10.95 -9.82 5.68
CA SER A 130 -12.18 -10.43 5.15
C SER A 130 -13.42 -9.71 5.68
N LEU A 131 -14.47 -9.74 4.86
CA LEU A 131 -15.78 -9.19 5.18
C LEU A 131 -16.80 -10.32 5.29
N ASP A 132 -17.83 -10.15 6.13
CA ASP A 132 -18.96 -11.04 6.17
C ASP A 132 -19.91 -10.79 4.96
N PRO A 133 -20.93 -11.65 4.72
CA PRO A 133 -21.87 -11.46 3.61
C PRO A 133 -22.67 -10.14 3.65
N LYS A 134 -22.63 -9.41 4.77
CA LYS A 134 -23.26 -8.09 4.92
C LYS A 134 -22.25 -6.94 4.75
N GLY A 135 -20.99 -7.26 4.36
CA GLY A 135 -19.93 -6.28 4.16
C GLY A 135 -19.31 -5.75 5.46
N ARG A 136 -19.54 -6.39 6.61
CA ARG A 136 -18.94 -5.99 7.88
C ARG A 136 -17.60 -6.69 8.09
N PRO A 137 -16.63 -6.06 8.77
CA PRO A 137 -15.36 -6.71 9.09
C PRO A 137 -15.56 -8.04 9.83
N TYR A 138 -14.97 -9.12 9.27
CA TYR A 138 -14.93 -10.44 9.91
C TYR A 138 -13.55 -10.72 10.50
N VAL A 139 -12.48 -10.44 9.71
CA VAL A 139 -11.11 -10.43 10.21
C VAL A 139 -10.53 -9.05 9.95
N GLN A 140 -10.14 -8.36 11.01
CA GLN A 140 -9.53 -7.04 10.97
C GLN A 140 -8.17 -7.05 11.66
N MET A 141 -7.20 -6.33 11.09
CA MET A 141 -5.86 -6.17 11.66
C MET A 141 -5.34 -4.77 11.41
N VAL A 142 -4.27 -4.41 12.10
CA VAL A 142 -3.50 -3.21 11.79
C VAL A 142 -2.52 -3.51 10.65
N TYR A 143 -2.48 -2.65 9.64
CA TYR A 143 -1.61 -2.81 8.49
C TYR A 143 -0.75 -1.56 8.24
N PHE A 144 0.31 -1.68 7.42
CA PHE A 144 1.36 -0.68 7.34
C PHE A 144 1.99 -0.61 5.93
N LYS A 145 1.22 -0.14 4.95
CA LYS A 145 1.70 0.10 3.57
C LYS A 145 1.65 1.59 3.19
N ILE A 146 1.59 2.51 4.19
CA ILE A 146 1.61 3.96 3.98
C ILE A 146 2.89 4.50 4.61
N HIS A 147 3.70 5.21 3.80
CA HIS A 147 5.02 5.64 4.26
C HIS A 147 5.49 6.95 3.57
N SER A 148 6.48 7.61 4.15
CA SER A 148 7.18 8.72 3.51
C SER A 148 7.87 8.26 2.22
N ARG A 149 8.10 9.19 1.28
CA ARG A 149 8.65 8.87 -0.04
C ARG A 149 10.02 8.19 0.01
N PHE A 150 10.83 8.57 0.96
CA PHE A 150 12.20 8.09 1.08
C PHE A 150 12.40 7.24 2.34
N ASP A 151 13.57 6.61 2.41
CA ASP A 151 14.02 5.78 3.55
C ASP A 151 13.21 4.51 3.77
N TYR A 152 12.57 3.97 2.70
CA TYR A 152 11.92 2.67 2.73
C TYR A 152 12.34 1.80 1.56
N ILE A 153 12.48 0.51 1.85
CA ILE A 153 12.63 -0.55 0.85
C ILE A 153 11.68 -1.71 1.18
N TRP A 154 11.24 -2.41 0.15
CA TRP A 154 10.54 -3.68 0.29
C TRP A 154 11.55 -4.80 0.40
N GLU A 155 11.33 -5.71 1.32
CA GLU A 155 12.15 -6.90 1.55
C GLU A 155 11.30 -8.17 1.52
N TYR A 156 11.96 -9.27 1.23
CA TYR A 156 11.47 -10.64 1.09
C TYR A 156 10.80 -10.94 -0.25
N PRO A 157 11.15 -12.10 -0.84
CA PRO A 157 10.67 -12.50 -2.16
C PRO A 157 9.16 -12.75 -2.20
N VAL A 158 8.53 -13.03 -1.06
CA VAL A 158 7.09 -13.18 -0.85
C VAL A 158 6.74 -12.82 0.60
N HIS A 159 5.48 -12.45 0.86
CA HIS A 159 5.07 -11.83 2.13
C HIS A 159 5.95 -10.63 2.49
N GLU A 160 6.26 -9.87 1.47
CA GLU A 160 7.13 -8.71 1.52
C GLU A 160 6.62 -7.66 2.52
N CYS A 161 7.55 -6.97 3.13
CA CYS A 161 7.24 -5.87 4.03
C CYS A 161 8.18 -4.68 3.83
N LEU A 162 7.71 -3.52 4.23
CA LEU A 162 8.51 -2.30 4.24
C LEU A 162 9.52 -2.35 5.39
N ARG A 163 10.80 -2.07 5.07
CA ARG A 163 11.84 -1.83 6.05
C ARG A 163 12.31 -0.39 5.96
N TYR A 164 12.35 0.27 7.11
CA TYR A 164 12.90 1.61 7.23
C TYR A 164 14.44 1.57 7.15
N THR A 165 15.01 2.48 6.38
CA THR A 165 16.47 2.58 6.13
C THR A 165 17.05 3.92 6.55
N GLY A 166 16.23 4.82 7.09
CA GLY A 166 16.66 6.13 7.55
C GLY A 166 17.60 6.08 8.74
N LYS A 167 18.29 7.19 8.97
CA LYS A 167 19.25 7.32 10.07
C LYS A 167 18.60 7.70 11.40
N GLU A 168 17.51 8.47 11.33
CA GLU A 168 16.76 8.89 12.51
C GLU A 168 15.80 7.78 12.97
N PRO A 169 15.37 7.76 14.24
CA PRO A 169 14.38 6.79 14.72
C PRO A 169 13.07 6.86 13.91
N GLU A 170 12.59 5.71 13.45
CA GLU A 170 11.34 5.63 12.69
C GLU A 170 10.15 6.12 13.52
N GLN A 171 9.43 7.12 13.00
CA GLN A 171 8.21 7.66 13.61
C GLN A 171 6.98 7.06 12.94
N LYS A 172 6.22 6.28 13.70
CA LYS A 172 4.98 5.63 13.25
C LYS A 172 3.77 6.25 13.94
N LEU A 173 2.66 6.34 13.21
CA LEU A 173 1.39 6.73 13.79
C LEU A 173 0.30 5.71 13.43
N PHE A 174 -0.76 5.67 14.22
CA PHE A 174 -1.94 4.88 13.94
C PHE A 174 -3.12 5.79 13.59
N ILE A 175 -3.82 5.46 12.50
CA ILE A 175 -4.92 6.25 11.93
C ILE A 175 -6.20 5.41 12.02
N PRO A 176 -6.98 5.51 13.10
CA PRO A 176 -8.15 4.66 13.32
C PRO A 176 -9.28 4.87 12.30
N ASP A 177 -9.38 6.09 11.75
CA ASP A 177 -10.40 6.44 10.76
C ASP A 177 -10.04 6.02 9.34
N LEU A 178 -8.84 5.51 9.12
CA LEU A 178 -8.39 5.03 7.82
C LEU A 178 -8.58 3.53 7.74
N VAL A 179 -9.48 3.10 6.85
CA VAL A 179 -9.90 1.70 6.73
C VAL A 179 -9.75 1.24 5.28
N LEU A 180 -9.10 0.10 5.10
CA LEU A 180 -8.91 -0.57 3.82
C LEU A 180 -9.63 -1.93 3.84
N ASN A 181 -10.47 -2.19 2.85
CA ASN A 181 -11.13 -3.47 2.65
C ASN A 181 -10.41 -4.30 1.59
N HIS A 182 -10.29 -5.60 1.82
CA HIS A 182 -9.75 -6.55 0.87
C HIS A 182 -10.88 -7.38 0.23
N TYR A 183 -10.81 -7.54 -1.09
CA TYR A 183 -11.76 -8.27 -1.93
C TYR A 183 -11.01 -9.35 -2.71
N PRO A 184 -10.65 -10.48 -2.07
CA PRO A 184 -9.74 -11.46 -2.65
C PRO A 184 -10.30 -12.09 -3.92
N ASP A 185 -9.43 -12.29 -4.92
CA ASP A 185 -9.74 -13.11 -6.07
C ASP A 185 -9.62 -14.61 -5.69
N PRO A 186 -10.75 -15.35 -5.68
CA PRO A 186 -10.73 -16.77 -5.34
C PRO A 186 -10.01 -17.64 -6.40
N GLN A 187 -9.77 -17.10 -7.60
CA GLN A 187 -9.11 -17.80 -8.70
C GLN A 187 -7.59 -17.55 -8.75
N LYS A 188 -7.08 -16.61 -7.94
CA LYS A 188 -5.67 -16.24 -7.95
C LYS A 188 -4.78 -17.39 -7.47
N SER A 189 -3.91 -17.87 -8.35
CA SER A 189 -2.96 -18.94 -8.04
C SER A 189 -1.91 -18.49 -7.03
N ARG A 190 -1.63 -19.34 -6.03
CA ARG A 190 -0.55 -19.19 -5.06
C ARG A 190 0.63 -20.12 -5.32
N SER A 191 0.69 -20.77 -6.48
CA SER A 191 1.70 -21.77 -6.82
C SER A 191 3.14 -21.28 -6.76
N SER A 192 3.37 -19.97 -6.88
CA SER A 192 4.71 -19.36 -6.77
C SER A 192 5.17 -19.16 -5.33
N TYR A 193 4.31 -19.30 -4.32
CA TYR A 193 4.62 -18.93 -2.93
C TYR A 193 5.65 -19.90 -2.31
N LEU A 194 5.46 -21.21 -2.44
CA LEU A 194 6.36 -22.20 -1.84
C LEU A 194 7.82 -22.04 -2.30
N PRO A 195 8.12 -21.94 -3.62
CA PRO A 195 9.50 -21.69 -4.07
C PRO A 195 10.09 -20.37 -3.55
N LEU A 196 9.27 -19.31 -3.47
CA LEU A 196 9.73 -18.02 -2.96
C LEU A 196 9.96 -18.03 -1.45
N LEU A 197 9.14 -18.76 -0.67
CA LEU A 197 9.36 -18.96 0.76
C LEU A 197 10.65 -19.74 1.02
N GLN A 198 10.89 -20.79 0.25
CA GLN A 198 12.15 -21.54 0.32
C GLN A 198 13.36 -20.66 -0.03
N LEU A 199 13.22 -19.76 -1.01
CA LEU A 199 14.24 -18.77 -1.34
C LEU A 199 14.46 -17.80 -0.16
N GLY A 200 13.40 -17.23 0.41
CA GLY A 200 13.48 -16.30 1.53
C GLY A 200 14.17 -16.88 2.76
N VAL A 201 13.89 -18.16 3.09
CA VAL A 201 14.60 -18.87 4.19
C VAL A 201 16.08 -19.05 3.87
N ARG A 202 16.46 -19.36 2.61
CA ARG A 202 17.87 -19.47 2.22
C ARG A 202 18.61 -18.14 2.28
N GLU A 203 17.96 -17.05 1.90
CA GLU A 203 18.56 -15.69 1.92
C GLU A 203 18.67 -15.14 3.35
N SER A 204 17.72 -15.49 4.21
CA SER A 204 17.64 -14.99 5.59
C SER A 204 17.37 -16.13 6.59
N PRO A 205 18.32 -17.06 6.80
CA PRO A 205 18.09 -18.28 7.58
C PRO A 205 17.83 -18.04 9.07
N GLN A 206 18.21 -16.88 9.59
CA GLN A 206 17.97 -16.47 10.98
C GLN A 206 16.66 -15.66 11.14
N ASP A 207 15.96 -15.36 10.05
CA ASP A 207 14.72 -14.60 10.13
C ASP A 207 13.54 -15.51 10.46
N PRO A 208 12.88 -15.33 11.61
CA PRO A 208 11.75 -16.16 12.01
C PRO A 208 10.52 -15.95 11.10
N ARG A 209 10.41 -14.81 10.41
CA ARG A 209 9.28 -14.50 9.54
C ARG A 209 9.19 -15.46 8.36
N MET A 210 10.29 -15.63 7.62
CA MET A 210 10.31 -16.53 6.45
C MET A 210 10.10 -17.97 6.87
N SER A 211 10.73 -18.41 7.96
CA SER A 211 10.54 -19.75 8.52
C SER A 211 9.10 -20.01 8.97
N TYR A 212 8.45 -19.02 9.58
CA TYR A 212 7.04 -19.10 10.00
C TYR A 212 6.10 -19.27 8.79
N TYR A 213 6.26 -18.44 7.76
CA TYR A 213 5.41 -18.54 6.57
C TYR A 213 5.66 -19.84 5.78
N LEU A 214 6.92 -20.29 5.69
CA LEU A 214 7.24 -21.56 5.06
C LEU A 214 6.59 -22.74 5.80
N GLY A 215 6.63 -22.74 7.14
CA GLY A 215 5.97 -23.76 7.95
C GLY A 215 4.44 -23.76 7.86
N ARG A 216 3.84 -22.64 7.47
CA ARG A 216 2.38 -22.55 7.21
C ARG A 216 1.99 -23.04 5.82
N GLU A 217 2.91 -23.03 4.86
CA GLU A 217 2.65 -23.44 3.48
C GLU A 217 2.79 -24.96 3.28
N TYR A 218 3.49 -25.68 4.20
CA TYR A 218 3.53 -27.14 4.28
C TYR A 218 2.32 -27.71 5.02
#